data_04ef6950c8ba104d40087e566a65ab2e
#
_entry.id   04ef6950c8ba104d40087e566a65ab2e
#
_cell.length_a   1.000
_cell.length_b   1.000
_cell.length_c   1.000
_cell.angle_alpha   90.00
_cell.angle_beta   90.00
_cell.angle_gamma   90.00
#
_symmetry.space_group_name_H-M   'P 1'
#
loop_
_entity.id
_entity.type
_entity.pdbx_description
1 polymer ?
#
loop_
_entity_poly.entity_id
_entity_poly.type
_entity_poly.pdbx_seq_one_letter_code
_entity_poly.pdbx_strand_id
1 'polypeptide(L)'
;MAPKVMKRSASDNKYLHRDFHVSCDIGIGYVGERYGDEGVRDYLNQYTDNFLSPLAEAVRREGLEPLARYFRELYETEEASGQLELTRKPGALHVRVSACPAVAYMKSTGHQPSKWYRETTATLYARLAKNAGLRFTLESYDEATGAAAFRFEQEANA
;
A
#
# COMPACT_ATOMS: atom_id res chain seq x y z
N MET A 1 -35.72 -13.30 18.47
CA MET A 1 -35.15 -13.05 17.11
C MET A 1 -33.63 -13.13 17.20
N ALA A 2 -33.01 -14.09 16.54
CA ALA A 2 -31.56 -14.14 16.50
C ALA A 2 -31.01 -12.91 15.70
N PRO A 3 -29.96 -12.22 16.16
CA PRO A 3 -29.41 -11.09 15.44
C PRO A 3 -28.95 -11.53 14.06
N LYS A 4 -29.40 -10.80 13.03
CA LYS A 4 -29.00 -11.05 11.64
C LYS A 4 -27.55 -10.60 11.49
N VAL A 5 -26.61 -11.52 11.60
CA VAL A 5 -25.18 -11.23 11.37
C VAL A 5 -25.01 -10.97 9.89
N MET A 6 -24.61 -9.75 9.52
CA MET A 6 -24.23 -9.43 8.15
C MET A 6 -22.95 -10.21 7.80
N LYS A 7 -23.06 -11.19 6.92
CA LYS A 7 -21.93 -11.91 6.34
C LYS A 7 -21.43 -11.15 5.09
N ARG A 8 -20.98 -9.92 5.24
CA ARG A 8 -20.34 -9.16 4.16
C ARG A 8 -18.91 -8.84 4.56
N SER A 9 -17.98 -9.15 3.67
CA SER A 9 -16.62 -8.63 3.75
C SER A 9 -16.57 -7.23 3.11
N ALA A 10 -15.58 -6.40 3.46
CA ALA A 10 -15.37 -5.09 2.84
C ALA A 10 -15.15 -5.20 1.31
N SER A 11 -14.60 -6.34 0.85
CA SER A 11 -14.41 -6.64 -0.58
C SER A 11 -15.70 -6.83 -1.36
N ASP A 12 -16.82 -7.15 -0.69
CA ASP A 12 -18.11 -7.39 -1.36
C ASP A 12 -18.83 -6.09 -1.73
N ASN A 13 -18.31 -4.95 -1.30
CA ASN A 13 -18.89 -3.64 -1.55
C ASN A 13 -17.81 -2.62 -1.87
N LYS A 14 -17.69 -2.28 -3.16
CA LYS A 14 -16.76 -1.26 -3.66
C LYS A 14 -16.87 0.08 -2.90
N TYR A 15 -18.06 0.41 -2.44
CA TYR A 15 -18.32 1.63 -1.69
C TYR A 15 -17.61 1.63 -0.33
N LEU A 16 -17.73 0.54 0.41
CA LEU A 16 -17.06 0.38 1.71
C LEU A 16 -15.54 0.32 1.57
N HIS A 17 -15.05 -0.27 0.48
CA HIS A 17 -13.62 -0.33 0.21
C HIS A 17 -13.02 1.07 0.04
N ARG A 18 -13.68 1.94 -0.71
CA ARG A 18 -13.20 3.31 -0.93
C ARG A 18 -13.28 4.18 0.32
N ASP A 19 -14.33 4.05 1.12
CA ASP A 19 -14.46 4.75 2.40
C ASP A 19 -13.38 4.35 3.40
N PHE A 20 -12.82 3.15 3.26
CA PHE A 20 -11.70 2.69 4.07
C PHE A 20 -10.46 3.59 3.92
N HIS A 21 -10.21 4.16 2.76
CA HIS A 21 -9.07 5.06 2.55
C HIS A 21 -9.14 6.30 3.45
N VAL A 22 -10.31 6.91 3.56
CA VAL A 22 -10.55 8.05 4.46
C VAL A 22 -10.33 7.65 5.91
N SER A 23 -10.91 6.52 6.33
CA SER A 23 -10.78 6.03 7.70
C SER A 23 -9.33 5.69 8.05
N CYS A 24 -8.60 5.09 7.11
CA CYS A 24 -7.19 4.77 7.27
C CYS A 24 -6.35 6.03 7.45
N ASP A 25 -6.57 7.05 6.60
CA ASP A 25 -5.82 8.31 6.69
C ASP A 25 -6.14 9.08 7.98
N ILE A 26 -7.39 9.08 8.44
CA ILE A 26 -7.76 9.67 9.74
C ILE A 26 -7.00 8.96 10.87
N GLY A 27 -6.92 7.62 10.84
CA GLY A 27 -6.16 6.85 11.82
C GLY A 27 -4.67 7.17 11.80
N ILE A 28 -4.07 7.25 10.61
CA ILE A 28 -2.66 7.63 10.42
C ILE A 28 -2.42 9.05 10.94
N GLY A 29 -3.30 10.00 10.60
CA GLY A 29 -3.24 11.38 11.07
C GLY A 29 -3.29 11.46 12.59
N TYR A 30 -4.21 10.75 13.23
CA TYR A 30 -4.33 10.69 14.69
C TYR A 30 -3.04 10.16 15.35
N VAL A 31 -2.48 9.08 14.81
CA VAL A 31 -1.21 8.53 15.32
C VAL A 31 -0.09 9.53 15.16
N GLY A 32 -0.01 10.19 13.99
CA GLY A 32 1.02 11.18 13.70
C GLY A 32 0.95 12.42 14.59
N GLU A 33 -0.25 12.92 14.84
CA GLU A 33 -0.44 14.07 15.75
C GLU A 33 -0.04 13.75 17.19
N ARG A 34 -0.26 12.51 17.63
CA ARG A 34 -0.03 12.10 19.01
C ARG A 34 1.37 11.56 19.26
N TYR A 35 1.96 10.87 18.29
CA TYR A 35 3.22 10.14 18.45
C TYR A 35 4.30 10.52 17.45
N GLY A 36 4.01 11.48 16.55
CA GLY A 36 4.95 11.95 15.54
C GLY A 36 5.22 10.95 14.42
N ASP A 37 6.21 11.27 13.62
CA ASP A 37 6.61 10.47 12.44
C ASP A 37 7.03 9.04 12.81
N GLU A 38 7.70 8.88 13.94
CA GLU A 38 8.14 7.58 14.43
C GLU A 38 6.95 6.69 14.80
N GLY A 39 5.95 7.25 15.48
CA GLY A 39 4.72 6.53 15.80
C GLY A 39 3.96 6.06 14.56
N VAL A 40 3.92 6.86 13.50
CA VAL A 40 3.32 6.47 12.22
C VAL A 40 4.10 5.31 11.59
N ARG A 41 5.43 5.38 11.57
CA ARG A 41 6.26 4.28 11.03
C ARG A 41 6.07 2.99 11.81
N ASP A 42 6.05 3.07 13.13
CA ASP A 42 5.83 1.90 13.99
C ASP A 42 4.45 1.27 13.73
N TYR A 43 3.42 2.10 13.65
CA TYR A 43 2.07 1.64 13.32
C TYR A 43 2.01 0.92 11.97
N LEU A 44 2.59 1.51 10.91
CA LEU A 44 2.59 0.91 9.58
C LEU A 44 3.48 -0.33 9.49
N ASN A 45 4.58 -0.39 10.23
CA ASN A 45 5.39 -1.59 10.35
C ASN A 45 4.62 -2.74 10.99
N GLN A 46 3.89 -2.49 12.08
CA GLN A 46 3.03 -3.49 12.72
C GLN A 46 1.89 -3.93 11.80
N TYR A 47 1.27 -2.99 11.09
CA TYR A 47 0.26 -3.31 10.08
C TYR A 47 0.83 -4.26 9.01
N THR A 48 1.99 -3.94 8.47
CA THR A 48 2.65 -4.75 7.44
C THR A 48 2.98 -6.15 7.96
N ASP A 49 3.52 -6.25 9.17
CA ASP A 49 3.86 -7.54 9.79
C ASP A 49 2.63 -8.42 10.02
N ASN A 50 1.50 -7.82 10.36
CA ASN A 50 0.28 -8.57 10.65
C ASN A 50 -0.52 -8.94 9.40
N PHE A 51 -0.58 -8.07 8.39
CA PHE A 51 -1.48 -8.26 7.25
C PHE A 51 -0.78 -8.65 5.95
N LEU A 52 0.51 -8.30 5.78
CA LEU A 52 1.25 -8.59 4.55
C LEU A 52 2.30 -9.69 4.71
N SER A 53 2.38 -10.34 5.86
CA SER A 53 3.28 -11.48 6.06
C SER A 53 3.05 -12.63 5.07
N PRO A 54 1.80 -13.01 4.68
CA PRO A 54 1.61 -14.05 3.67
C PRO A 54 2.17 -13.65 2.30
N LEU A 55 2.07 -12.37 1.93
CA LEU A 55 2.67 -11.86 0.70
C LEU A 55 4.21 -11.91 0.77
N ALA A 56 4.80 -11.48 1.88
CA ALA A 56 6.24 -11.54 2.08
C ALA A 56 6.78 -12.98 1.98
N GLU A 57 6.06 -13.94 2.56
CA GLU A 57 6.40 -15.37 2.48
C GLU A 57 6.30 -15.91 1.05
N ALA A 58 5.24 -15.54 0.33
CA ALA A 58 5.09 -15.93 -1.07
C ALA A 58 6.23 -15.37 -1.94
N VAL A 59 6.61 -14.11 -1.72
CA VAL A 59 7.73 -13.48 -2.43
C VAL A 59 9.07 -14.19 -2.13
N ARG A 60 9.31 -14.56 -0.89
CA ARG A 60 10.53 -15.34 -0.53
C ARG A 60 10.58 -16.68 -1.24
N ARG A 61 9.44 -17.35 -1.42
CA ARG A 61 9.34 -18.66 -2.02
C ARG A 61 9.34 -18.63 -3.56
N GLU A 62 8.66 -17.66 -4.16
CA GLU A 62 8.30 -17.65 -5.58
C GLU A 62 8.96 -16.48 -6.36
N GLY A 63 9.73 -15.62 -5.66
CA GLY A 63 10.35 -14.44 -6.26
C GLY A 63 9.36 -13.27 -6.41
N LEU A 64 9.57 -12.41 -7.39
CA LEU A 64 8.84 -11.14 -7.52
C LEU A 64 7.43 -11.24 -8.13
N GLU A 65 7.02 -12.41 -8.62
CA GLU A 65 5.69 -12.55 -9.27
C GLU A 65 4.51 -12.35 -8.31
N PRO A 66 4.52 -12.89 -7.06
CA PRO A 66 3.45 -12.60 -6.11
C PRO A 66 3.28 -11.11 -5.84
N LEU A 67 4.39 -10.36 -5.80
CA LEU A 67 4.36 -8.92 -5.59
C LEU A 67 3.77 -8.18 -6.80
N ALA A 68 4.15 -8.57 -8.02
CA ALA A 68 3.57 -7.99 -9.24
C ALA A 68 2.06 -8.27 -9.35
N ARG A 69 1.64 -9.48 -8.98
CA ARG A 69 0.22 -9.86 -8.93
C ARG A 69 -0.53 -9.04 -7.89
N TYR A 70 0.02 -8.87 -6.69
CA TYR A 70 -0.56 -8.03 -5.64
C TYR A 70 -0.86 -6.61 -6.14
N PHE A 71 0.08 -5.96 -6.81
CA PHE A 71 -0.16 -4.62 -7.35
C PHE A 71 -1.23 -4.60 -8.44
N ARG A 72 -1.25 -5.60 -9.34
CA ARG A 72 -2.30 -5.69 -10.38
C ARG A 72 -3.70 -5.82 -9.75
N GLU A 73 -3.87 -6.75 -8.83
CA GLU A 73 -5.13 -7.00 -8.13
C GLU A 73 -5.59 -5.78 -7.33
N LEU A 74 -4.66 -5.10 -6.65
CA LEU A 74 -4.95 -3.87 -5.90
C LEU A 74 -5.51 -2.78 -6.83
N TYR A 75 -4.84 -2.51 -7.94
CA TYR A 75 -5.27 -1.46 -8.88
C TYR A 75 -6.49 -1.86 -9.70
N GLU A 76 -6.70 -3.14 -9.95
CA GLU A 76 -7.93 -3.66 -10.56
C GLU A 76 -9.14 -3.46 -9.63
N THR A 77 -8.99 -3.78 -8.34
CA THR A 77 -10.02 -3.54 -7.31
C THR A 77 -10.40 -2.06 -7.21
N GLU A 78 -9.42 -1.18 -7.35
CA GLU A 78 -9.62 0.28 -7.35
C GLU A 78 -10.16 0.82 -8.69
N GLU A 79 -10.35 -0.01 -9.69
CA GLU A 79 -10.71 0.40 -11.08
C GLU A 79 -9.70 1.40 -11.67
N ALA A 80 -8.44 1.25 -11.31
CA ALA A 80 -7.33 2.17 -11.61
C ALA A 80 -6.16 1.50 -12.34
N SER A 81 -6.38 0.38 -13.01
CA SER A 81 -5.34 -0.39 -13.71
C SER A 81 -4.54 0.45 -14.72
N GLY A 82 -5.18 1.45 -15.35
CA GLY A 82 -4.51 2.36 -16.26
C GLY A 82 -3.52 3.34 -15.59
N GLN A 83 -3.51 3.42 -14.27
CA GLN A 83 -2.59 4.27 -13.50
C GLN A 83 -1.36 3.51 -13.00
N LEU A 84 -1.32 2.19 -13.18
CA LEU A 84 -0.24 1.32 -12.76
C LEU A 84 0.59 0.86 -13.94
N GLU A 85 1.89 1.05 -13.86
CA GLU A 85 2.86 0.46 -14.77
C GLU A 85 3.84 -0.41 -13.98
N LEU A 86 3.98 -1.67 -14.38
CA LEU A 86 4.90 -2.63 -13.80
C LEU A 86 5.94 -3.02 -14.85
N THR A 87 7.20 -2.78 -14.56
CA THR A 87 8.32 -3.19 -15.40
C THR A 87 9.19 -4.20 -14.67
N ARG A 88 9.31 -5.40 -15.24
CA ARG A 88 10.20 -6.44 -14.71
C ARG A 88 11.56 -6.33 -15.35
N LYS A 89 12.59 -6.40 -14.52
CA LYS A 89 14.00 -6.56 -14.92
C LYS A 89 14.58 -7.76 -14.18
N PRO A 90 15.71 -8.30 -14.63
CA PRO A 90 16.39 -9.35 -13.88
C PRO A 90 16.61 -8.93 -12.43
N GLY A 91 16.04 -9.69 -11.48
CA GLY A 91 16.16 -9.43 -10.05
C GLY A 91 15.43 -8.17 -9.54
N ALA A 92 14.61 -7.49 -10.34
CA ALA A 92 13.93 -6.26 -9.93
C ALA A 92 12.50 -6.13 -10.47
N LEU A 93 11.63 -5.51 -9.67
CA LEU A 93 10.31 -5.05 -10.06
C LEU A 93 10.25 -3.53 -9.87
N HIS A 94 10.07 -2.82 -10.98
CA HIS A 94 9.82 -1.39 -10.98
C HIS A 94 8.32 -1.13 -11.03
N VAL A 95 7.85 -0.25 -10.17
CA VAL A 95 6.45 0.15 -10.06
C VAL A 95 6.36 1.64 -10.28
N ARG A 96 5.50 2.04 -11.21
CA ARG A 96 5.15 3.44 -11.44
C ARG A 96 3.66 3.61 -11.31
N VAL A 97 3.26 4.58 -10.54
CA VAL A 97 1.88 4.99 -10.33
C VAL A 97 1.74 6.42 -10.81
N SER A 98 0.91 6.66 -11.81
CA SER A 98 0.70 8.02 -12.36
C SER A 98 -0.20 8.88 -11.48
N ALA A 99 -1.11 8.27 -10.71
CA ALA A 99 -1.92 8.90 -9.67
C ALA A 99 -2.43 7.81 -8.71
N CYS A 100 -2.47 8.10 -7.41
CA CYS A 100 -3.00 7.18 -6.43
C CYS A 100 -4.54 7.24 -6.39
N PRO A 101 -5.26 6.13 -6.64
CA PRO A 101 -6.73 6.13 -6.62
C PRO A 101 -7.29 6.49 -5.24
N ALA A 102 -6.62 6.13 -4.15
CA ALA A 102 -7.03 6.48 -2.80
C ALA A 102 -6.92 7.99 -2.54
N VAL A 103 -5.83 8.63 -2.96
CA VAL A 103 -5.67 10.10 -2.86
C VAL A 103 -6.73 10.82 -3.69
N ALA A 104 -6.99 10.35 -4.90
CA ALA A 104 -8.02 10.90 -5.76
C ALA A 104 -9.41 10.79 -5.13
N TYR A 105 -9.74 9.63 -4.56
CA TYR A 105 -11.01 9.41 -3.88
C TYR A 105 -11.16 10.30 -2.63
N MET A 106 -10.16 10.34 -1.75
CA MET A 106 -10.18 11.19 -0.56
C MET A 106 -10.48 12.65 -0.93
N LYS A 107 -9.77 13.18 -1.91
CA LYS A 107 -9.99 14.55 -2.37
C LYS A 107 -11.38 14.76 -2.98
N SER A 108 -11.89 13.80 -3.73
CA SER A 108 -13.24 13.88 -4.32
C SER A 108 -14.35 13.93 -3.27
N THR A 109 -14.11 13.39 -2.08
CA THR A 109 -15.04 13.43 -0.94
C THR A 109 -14.79 14.61 0.02
N GLY A 110 -13.86 15.50 -0.33
CA GLY A 110 -13.52 16.69 0.48
C GLY A 110 -12.52 16.41 1.60
N HIS A 111 -11.99 15.19 1.68
CA HIS A 111 -10.95 14.84 2.65
C HIS A 111 -9.55 15.13 2.08
N GLN A 112 -8.79 15.97 2.78
CA GLN A 112 -7.39 16.19 2.42
C GLN A 112 -6.52 15.14 3.09
N PRO A 113 -5.72 14.37 2.32
CA PRO A 113 -4.81 13.40 2.91
C PRO A 113 -3.87 14.05 3.92
N SER A 114 -3.62 13.35 5.03
CA SER A 114 -2.66 13.81 6.03
C SER A 114 -1.24 13.86 5.44
N LYS A 115 -0.37 14.67 6.02
CA LYS A 115 1.04 14.74 5.61
C LYS A 115 1.77 13.41 5.75
N TRP A 116 1.24 12.48 6.54
CA TRP A 116 1.80 11.14 6.75
C TRP A 116 1.28 10.08 5.78
N TYR A 117 0.29 10.41 4.92
CA TYR A 117 -0.27 9.41 4.01
C TYR A 117 0.77 8.79 3.08
N ARG A 118 1.82 9.54 2.70
CA ARG A 118 2.94 9.02 1.92
C ARG A 118 3.63 7.82 2.56
N GLU A 119 3.57 7.68 3.88
CA GLU A 119 4.19 6.57 4.60
C GLU A 119 3.52 5.23 4.29
N THR A 120 2.28 5.23 3.79
CA THR A 120 1.62 4.03 3.25
C THR A 120 2.36 3.47 2.03
N THR A 121 3.15 4.29 1.34
CA THR A 121 4.05 3.86 0.26
C THR A 121 5.48 3.69 0.78
N ALA A 122 6.02 4.68 1.47
CA ALA A 122 7.42 4.68 1.89
C ALA A 122 7.71 3.63 2.98
N THR A 123 7.02 3.70 4.10
CA THR A 123 7.28 2.82 5.26
C THR A 123 6.71 1.42 5.05
N LEU A 124 5.45 1.32 4.58
CA LEU A 124 4.77 0.04 4.43
C LEU A 124 5.52 -0.86 3.42
N TYR A 125 5.88 -0.34 2.25
CA TYR A 125 6.58 -1.15 1.24
C TYR A 125 8.04 -1.40 1.59
N ALA A 126 8.70 -0.50 2.31
CA ALA A 126 10.03 -0.77 2.85
C ALA A 126 10.01 -1.93 3.85
N ARG A 127 9.01 -1.98 4.73
CA ARG A 127 8.81 -3.08 5.67
C ARG A 127 8.48 -4.39 4.96
N LEU A 128 7.57 -4.36 3.99
CA LEU A 128 7.25 -5.52 3.16
C LEU A 128 8.48 -6.08 2.46
N ALA A 129 9.28 -5.22 1.84
CA ALA A 129 10.51 -5.62 1.18
C ALA A 129 11.48 -6.28 2.16
N LYS A 130 11.73 -5.66 3.31
CA LYS A 130 12.57 -6.24 4.38
C LYS A 130 12.08 -7.63 4.78
N ASN A 131 10.78 -7.78 5.01
CA ASN A 131 10.18 -9.05 5.38
C ASN A 131 10.28 -10.09 4.26
N ALA A 132 10.33 -9.67 3.01
CA ALA A 132 10.47 -10.52 1.83
C ALA A 132 11.93 -10.80 1.42
N GLY A 133 12.92 -10.23 2.12
CA GLY A 133 14.35 -10.37 1.75
C GLY A 133 14.72 -9.56 0.49
N LEU A 134 14.06 -8.43 0.30
CA LEU A 134 14.28 -7.51 -0.81
C LEU A 134 14.76 -6.15 -0.30
N ARG A 135 15.41 -5.39 -1.19
CA ARG A 135 15.66 -3.97 -1.01
C ARG A 135 14.54 -3.18 -1.65
N PHE A 136 14.07 -2.13 -0.96
CA PHE A 136 13.09 -1.17 -1.47
C PHE A 136 13.75 0.19 -1.69
N THR A 137 13.40 0.85 -2.79
CA THR A 137 13.81 2.22 -3.07
C THR A 137 12.60 3.01 -3.55
N LEU A 138 12.23 4.06 -2.82
CA LEU A 138 11.27 5.06 -3.28
C LEU A 138 12.04 6.12 -4.09
N GLU A 139 11.77 6.20 -5.39
CA GLU A 139 12.47 7.11 -6.31
C GLU A 139 11.81 8.48 -6.36
N SER A 140 10.48 8.52 -6.34
CA SER A 140 9.70 9.75 -6.32
C SER A 140 8.34 9.54 -5.67
N TYR A 141 7.80 10.60 -5.09
CA TYR A 141 6.44 10.68 -4.57
C TYR A 141 5.91 12.10 -4.71
N ASP A 142 4.73 12.24 -5.28
CA ASP A 142 4.00 13.51 -5.38
C ASP A 142 2.85 13.53 -4.37
N GLU A 143 2.94 14.38 -3.38
CA GLU A 143 1.92 14.48 -2.32
C GLU A 143 0.57 15.02 -2.84
N ALA A 144 0.57 15.74 -3.95
CA ALA A 144 -0.66 16.28 -4.52
C ALA A 144 -1.53 15.20 -5.16
N THR A 145 -0.94 14.21 -5.79
CA THR A 145 -1.66 13.17 -6.56
C THR A 145 -1.42 11.76 -6.04
N GLY A 146 -0.45 11.57 -5.14
CA GLY A 146 0.03 10.26 -4.74
C GLY A 146 0.75 9.52 -5.87
N ALA A 147 1.13 10.22 -6.95
CA ALA A 147 1.97 9.63 -7.99
C ALA A 147 3.31 9.21 -7.40
N ALA A 148 3.80 8.03 -7.78
CA ALA A 148 5.01 7.47 -7.19
C ALA A 148 5.77 6.62 -8.19
N ALA A 149 7.10 6.57 -8.02
CA ALA A 149 7.95 5.58 -8.66
C ALA A 149 8.80 4.92 -7.57
N PHE A 150 8.84 3.60 -7.58
CA PHE A 150 9.61 2.83 -6.62
C PHE A 150 9.98 1.46 -7.19
N ARG A 151 10.92 0.81 -6.55
CA ARG A 151 11.36 -0.52 -6.97
C ARG A 151 11.66 -1.44 -5.80
N PHE A 152 11.49 -2.73 -6.08
CA PHE A 152 11.92 -3.83 -5.23
C PHE A 152 13.02 -4.59 -5.96
N GLU A 153 14.10 -4.89 -5.27
CA GLU A 153 15.28 -5.55 -5.84
C GLU A 153 15.69 -6.73 -4.96
N GLN A 154 16.00 -7.84 -5.60
CA GLN A 154 16.68 -8.94 -4.91
C GLN A 154 18.07 -8.47 -4.50
N GLU A 155 18.46 -8.74 -3.25
CA GLU A 155 19.83 -8.49 -2.86
C GLU A 155 20.76 -9.41 -3.67
N ALA A 156 21.80 -8.81 -4.24
CA ALA A 156 22.82 -9.62 -4.92
C ALA A 156 23.38 -10.61 -3.90
N ASN A 157 23.32 -11.90 -4.23
CA ASN A 157 24.01 -12.91 -3.43
C ASN A 157 25.49 -12.50 -3.32
N ALA A 158 25.87 -12.15 -2.10
CA ALA A 158 27.27 -11.88 -1.78
C ALA A 158 28.10 -13.18 -1.88
#